data_9b98d5b09f48ce165ea256578d61d300
#
_entry.id   9b98d5b09f48ce165ea256578d61d300
#
_cell.length_a   1.000
_cell.length_b   1.000
_cell.length_c   1.000
_cell.angle_alpha   90.00
_cell.angle_beta   90.00
_cell.angle_gamma   90.00
#
_symmetry.space_group_name_H-M   'P 1'
#
loop_
_entity.id
_entity.type
_entity.pdbx_description
1 polymer ?
#
loop_
_entity_poly.entity_id
_entity_poly.type
_entity_poly.pdbx_seq_one_letter_code
_entity_poly.pdbx_strand_id
1 'polypeptide(L)'
;MAEYIPSALDWVRDQVELYEGSGGTDGTTRKGFPCIIVTHVGGKTGGIRKIPLIRVPADKGYLLIGSYAGSEKHPVWVHNLRANPDVEIRDLTEVFKMRVREVEDDPERQRLWDICVEAFPP
;
A
#
# COMPACT_ATOMS: atom_id res chain seq x y z
N MET A 1 1.47 -22.54 5.47
CA MET A 1 0.87 -21.20 5.48
C MET A 1 1.90 -20.16 5.80
N ALA A 2 1.88 -19.04 5.10
CA ALA A 2 2.80 -17.95 5.40
C ALA A 2 2.44 -17.28 6.71
N GLU A 3 3.45 -17.00 7.52
CA GLU A 3 3.27 -16.35 8.80
C GLU A 3 3.31 -14.83 8.64
N TYR A 4 2.46 -14.13 9.39
CA TYR A 4 2.47 -12.67 9.42
C TYR A 4 3.71 -12.18 10.18
N ILE A 5 4.49 -11.31 9.54
CA ILE A 5 5.68 -10.70 10.11
C ILE A 5 5.41 -9.20 10.30
N PRO A 6 5.19 -8.72 11.53
CA PRO A 6 4.94 -7.30 11.78
C PRO A 6 6.12 -6.43 11.36
N SER A 7 5.83 -5.17 10.98
CA SER A 7 6.87 -4.21 10.65
C SER A 7 7.77 -3.92 11.85
N ALA A 8 9.05 -3.70 11.59
CA ALA A 8 9.99 -3.22 12.60
C ALA A 8 9.74 -1.75 12.97
N LEU A 9 9.02 -1.01 12.14
CA LEU A 9 8.64 0.37 12.43
C LEU A 9 7.40 0.40 13.30
N ASP A 10 7.52 0.95 14.50
CA ASP A 10 6.45 0.96 15.49
C ASP A 10 5.17 1.60 14.96
N TRP A 11 5.27 2.74 14.29
CA TRP A 11 4.07 3.43 13.80
C TRP A 11 3.34 2.63 12.72
N VAL A 12 4.06 1.88 11.88
CA VAL A 12 3.44 1.02 10.86
C VAL A 12 2.68 -0.10 11.53
N ARG A 13 3.34 -0.80 12.45
CA ARG A 13 2.74 -1.90 13.20
C ARG A 13 1.50 -1.45 13.96
N ASP A 14 1.61 -0.34 14.68
CA ASP A 14 0.52 0.17 15.51
C ASP A 14 -0.68 0.61 14.66
N GLN A 15 -0.43 1.28 13.53
CA GLN A 15 -1.51 1.69 12.64
C GLN A 15 -2.21 0.48 12.02
N VAL A 16 -1.45 -0.53 11.58
CA VAL A 16 -2.04 -1.75 11.02
C VAL A 16 -2.91 -2.45 12.05
N GLU A 17 -2.42 -2.59 13.27
CA GLU A 17 -3.17 -3.24 14.36
C GLU A 17 -4.46 -2.48 14.67
N LEU A 18 -4.41 -1.16 14.75
CA LEU A 18 -5.59 -0.35 15.03
C LEU A 18 -6.59 -0.40 13.88
N TYR A 19 -6.10 -0.28 12.64
CA TYR A 19 -6.94 -0.31 11.45
C TYR A 19 -7.68 -1.65 11.33
N GLU A 20 -6.95 -2.74 11.36
CA GLU A 20 -7.53 -4.08 11.21
C GLU A 20 -8.28 -4.52 12.46
N GLY A 21 -7.76 -4.24 13.65
CA GLY A 21 -8.39 -4.61 14.91
C GLY A 21 -9.72 -3.92 15.14
N SER A 22 -9.91 -2.72 14.58
CA SER A 22 -11.18 -1.99 14.65
C SER A 22 -12.15 -2.37 13.53
N GLY A 23 -11.78 -3.30 12.66
CA GLY A 23 -12.60 -3.66 11.50
C GLY A 23 -12.66 -2.59 10.43
N GLY A 24 -11.68 -1.69 10.37
CA GLY A 24 -11.60 -0.62 9.38
C GLY A 24 -12.34 0.66 9.78
N THR A 25 -12.58 0.87 11.08
CA THR A 25 -13.30 2.05 11.57
C THR A 25 -12.39 3.05 12.29
N ASP A 26 -11.18 2.64 12.66
CA ASP A 26 -10.22 3.47 13.39
C ASP A 26 -8.83 3.30 12.80
N GLY A 27 -7.94 4.27 13.00
CA GLY A 27 -6.59 4.23 12.44
C GLY A 27 -6.58 4.32 10.91
N THR A 28 -7.63 4.88 10.30
CA THR A 28 -7.85 4.86 8.85
C THR A 28 -7.23 6.04 8.11
N THR A 29 -6.57 6.94 8.83
CA THR A 29 -5.92 8.11 8.22
C THR A 29 -4.48 8.23 8.70
N ARG A 30 -3.69 8.94 7.90
CA ARG A 30 -2.35 9.35 8.29
C ARG A 30 -2.14 10.80 7.87
N LYS A 31 -1.80 11.66 8.82
CA LYS A 31 -1.63 13.12 8.60
C LYS A 31 -2.86 13.73 7.93
N GLY A 32 -4.05 13.24 8.27
CA GLY A 32 -5.32 13.71 7.72
C GLY A 32 -5.72 13.11 6.38
N PHE A 33 -4.89 12.25 5.79
CA PHE A 33 -5.21 11.60 4.50
C PHE A 33 -5.71 10.18 4.73
N PRO A 34 -6.76 9.75 3.99
CA PRO A 34 -7.25 8.39 4.12
C PRO A 34 -6.22 7.37 3.63
N CYS A 35 -6.16 6.24 4.31
CA CYS A 35 -5.22 5.16 4.01
C CYS A 35 -5.92 3.86 3.68
N ILE A 36 -5.19 2.99 2.99
CA ILE A 36 -5.54 1.58 2.79
C ILE A 36 -4.45 0.73 3.43
N ILE A 37 -4.77 -0.53 3.74
CA ILE A 37 -3.77 -1.50 4.18
C ILE A 37 -3.52 -2.48 3.03
N VAL A 38 -2.27 -2.59 2.61
CA VAL A 38 -1.84 -3.53 1.58
C VAL A 38 -1.18 -4.72 2.24
N THR A 39 -1.82 -5.88 2.15
CA THR A 39 -1.27 -7.14 2.62
C THR A 39 -0.58 -7.84 1.45
N HIS A 40 0.68 -8.15 1.62
CA HIS A 40 1.51 -8.71 0.55
C HIS A 40 2.49 -9.74 1.11
N VAL A 41 3.21 -10.42 0.22
CA VAL A 41 4.15 -11.49 0.59
C VAL A 41 5.58 -10.98 0.43
N GLY A 42 6.39 -11.17 1.47
CA GLY A 42 7.79 -10.78 1.44
C GLY A 42 8.59 -11.58 0.39
N GLY A 43 9.39 -10.87 -0.43
CA GLY A 43 10.15 -11.50 -1.51
C GLY A 43 11.27 -12.41 -1.03
N LYS A 44 11.84 -12.15 0.14
CA LYS A 44 12.94 -12.94 0.68
C LYS A 44 12.47 -14.05 1.61
N THR A 45 11.49 -13.76 2.47
CA THR A 45 11.08 -14.68 3.53
C THR A 45 9.83 -15.47 3.22
N GLY A 46 9.03 -15.02 2.25
CA GLY A 46 7.71 -15.59 1.99
C GLY A 46 6.69 -15.26 3.07
N GLY A 47 7.05 -14.46 4.06
CA GLY A 47 6.13 -14.08 5.14
C GLY A 47 5.13 -13.02 4.72
N ILE A 48 3.98 -12.99 5.38
CA ILE A 48 2.94 -11.99 5.12
C ILE A 48 3.36 -10.67 5.75
N ARG A 49 3.34 -9.61 4.96
CA ARG A 49 3.64 -8.24 5.39
C ARG A 49 2.44 -7.35 5.14
N LYS A 50 2.30 -6.30 5.94
CA LYS A 50 1.21 -5.33 5.82
C LYS A 50 1.76 -3.92 5.94
N ILE A 51 1.26 -3.01 5.08
CA ILE A 51 1.69 -1.62 5.10
C ILE A 51 0.50 -0.69 4.83
N PRO A 52 0.38 0.41 5.61
CA PRO A 52 -0.58 1.45 5.29
C PRO A 52 -0.02 2.36 4.21
N LEU A 53 -0.84 2.64 3.20
CA LEU A 53 -0.49 3.57 2.13
C LEU A 53 -1.62 4.56 1.95
N ILE A 54 -1.32 5.75 1.42
CA ILE A 54 -2.33 6.75 1.11
C ILE A 54 -3.30 6.19 0.06
N ARG A 55 -4.60 6.39 0.28
CA ARG A 55 -5.65 5.90 -0.60
C ARG A 55 -5.75 6.78 -1.84
N VAL A 56 -5.41 6.23 -3.00
CA VAL A 56 -5.55 6.92 -4.29
C VAL A 56 -6.29 5.98 -5.24
N PRO A 57 -7.64 6.06 -5.30
CA PRO A 57 -8.40 5.21 -6.23
C PRO A 57 -8.28 5.70 -7.67
N ALA A 58 -8.17 4.76 -8.60
CA ALA A 58 -8.11 5.05 -10.02
C ALA A 58 -8.47 3.79 -10.83
N ASP A 59 -9.19 3.96 -11.92
CA ASP A 59 -9.44 2.89 -12.91
C ASP A 59 -9.96 1.57 -12.29
N LYS A 60 -10.86 1.64 -11.33
CA LYS A 60 -11.41 0.48 -10.60
C LYS A 60 -10.40 -0.21 -9.68
N GLY A 61 -9.31 0.46 -9.35
CA GLY A 61 -8.29 -0.06 -8.45
C GLY A 61 -7.68 1.06 -7.62
N TYR A 62 -6.46 0.85 -7.21
CA TYR A 62 -5.72 1.81 -6.38
C TYR A 62 -4.33 2.04 -6.96
N LEU A 63 -3.83 3.27 -6.79
CA LEU A 63 -2.46 3.61 -7.13
C LEU A 63 -1.58 3.46 -5.89
N LEU A 64 -0.49 2.73 -6.03
CA LEU A 64 0.51 2.57 -4.97
C LEU A 64 1.76 3.33 -5.39
N ILE A 65 2.14 4.32 -4.58
CA ILE A 65 3.27 5.18 -4.90
C ILE A 65 4.53 4.59 -4.26
N GLY A 66 5.41 4.05 -5.08
CA GLY A 66 6.63 3.38 -4.65
C GLY A 66 7.81 4.30 -4.45
N SER A 67 7.62 5.42 -3.76
CA SER A 67 8.73 6.30 -3.40
C SER A 67 8.91 6.34 -1.89
N TYR A 68 10.17 6.46 -1.46
CA TYR A 68 10.49 6.61 -0.05
C TYR A 68 10.85 8.07 0.19
N ALA A 69 9.84 8.88 0.58
CA ALA A 69 9.99 10.32 0.86
C ALA A 69 10.72 11.09 -0.27
N GLY A 70 10.42 10.74 -1.52
CA GLY A 70 11.08 11.35 -2.69
C GLY A 70 12.47 10.79 -3.00
N SER A 71 12.93 9.78 -2.28
CA SER A 71 14.21 9.13 -2.51
C SER A 71 14.22 8.33 -3.82
N GLU A 72 15.40 8.19 -4.43
CA GLU A 72 15.59 7.32 -5.60
C GLU A 72 15.44 5.84 -5.26
N LYS A 73 15.60 5.47 -4.00
CA LYS A 73 15.45 4.09 -3.56
C LYS A 73 13.97 3.75 -3.36
N HIS A 74 13.58 2.59 -3.84
CA HIS A 74 12.23 2.09 -3.60
C HIS A 74 12.13 1.50 -2.18
N PRO A 75 10.95 1.64 -1.52
CA PRO A 75 10.68 0.91 -0.29
C PRO A 75 10.75 -0.60 -0.50
N VAL A 76 11.01 -1.34 0.59
CA VAL A 76 11.09 -2.81 0.53
C VAL A 76 9.82 -3.42 -0.06
N TRP A 77 8.64 -2.86 0.22
CA TRP A 77 7.38 -3.42 -0.29
C TRP A 77 7.30 -3.40 -1.81
N VAL A 78 7.97 -2.45 -2.50
CA VAL A 78 8.01 -2.44 -3.97
C VAL A 78 8.70 -3.70 -4.47
N HIS A 79 9.82 -4.07 -3.86
CA HIS A 79 10.53 -5.30 -4.24
C HIS A 79 9.69 -6.54 -3.95
N ASN A 80 8.97 -6.55 -2.83
CA ASN A 80 8.07 -7.65 -2.49
C ASN A 80 6.98 -7.82 -3.56
N LEU A 81 6.37 -6.72 -4.01
CA LEU A 81 5.31 -6.77 -5.02
C LEU A 81 5.81 -7.17 -6.39
N ARG A 82 7.06 -6.84 -6.73
CA ARG A 82 7.67 -7.33 -7.98
C ARG A 82 7.84 -8.84 -7.96
N ALA A 83 8.21 -9.39 -6.81
CA ALA A 83 8.35 -10.83 -6.64
C ALA A 83 7.00 -11.55 -6.54
N ASN A 84 6.03 -10.94 -5.85
CA ASN A 84 4.71 -11.53 -5.58
C ASN A 84 3.64 -10.45 -5.78
N PRO A 85 3.08 -10.34 -7.00
CA PRO A 85 2.16 -9.23 -7.32
C PRO A 85 0.73 -9.39 -6.79
N ASP A 86 0.38 -10.54 -6.25
CA ASP A 86 -0.95 -10.75 -5.69
C ASP A 86 -1.03 -10.17 -4.28
N VAL A 87 -2.01 -9.31 -4.05
CA VAL A 87 -2.16 -8.57 -2.80
C VAL A 87 -3.61 -8.60 -2.32
N GLU A 88 -3.78 -8.23 -1.06
CA GLU A 88 -5.09 -7.97 -0.50
C GLU A 88 -5.11 -6.52 -0.02
N ILE A 89 -6.12 -5.77 -0.43
CA ILE A 89 -6.26 -4.36 -0.06
C ILE A 89 -7.48 -4.19 0.82
N ARG A 90 -7.24 -3.65 2.02
CA ARG A 90 -8.33 -3.25 2.92
C ARG A 90 -8.55 -1.75 2.77
N ASP A 91 -9.76 -1.40 2.38
CA ASP A 91 -10.22 -0.01 2.27
C ASP A 91 -11.39 0.17 3.22
N LEU A 92 -11.11 0.71 4.40
CA LEU A 92 -12.06 0.78 5.52
C LEU A 92 -12.57 -0.63 5.88
N THR A 93 -13.87 -0.88 5.74
CA THR A 93 -14.47 -2.17 6.10
C THR A 93 -14.45 -3.20 4.96
N GLU A 94 -14.03 -2.79 3.77
CA GLU A 94 -14.00 -3.66 2.60
C GLU A 94 -12.61 -4.22 2.35
N VAL A 95 -12.54 -5.48 1.89
CA VAL A 95 -11.28 -6.15 1.59
C VAL A 95 -11.37 -6.74 0.18
N PHE A 96 -10.38 -6.42 -0.64
CA PHE A 96 -10.33 -6.84 -2.04
C PHE A 96 -9.05 -7.63 -2.32
N LYS A 97 -9.17 -8.73 -3.07
CA LYS A 97 -7.99 -9.42 -3.63
C LYS A 97 -7.69 -8.81 -4.98
N MET A 98 -6.47 -8.34 -5.15
CA MET A 98 -6.05 -7.63 -6.35
C MET A 98 -4.67 -8.08 -6.81
N ARG A 99 -4.32 -7.71 -8.04
CA ARG A 99 -3.00 -7.97 -8.59
C ARG A 99 -2.35 -6.65 -8.97
N VAL A 100 -1.12 -6.46 -8.51
CA VAL A 100 -0.35 -5.24 -8.77
C VAL A 100 0.27 -5.30 -10.16
N ARG A 101 0.24 -4.18 -10.86
CA ARG A 101 0.92 -3.99 -12.13
C ARG A 101 1.79 -2.74 -12.02
N GLU A 102 3.04 -2.85 -12.40
CA GLU A 102 3.94 -1.71 -12.44
C GLU A 102 3.65 -0.89 -13.71
N VAL A 103 3.50 0.42 -13.54
CA VAL A 103 3.19 1.31 -14.67
C VAL A 103 4.49 1.81 -15.27
N GLU A 104 4.76 1.43 -16.52
CA GLU A 104 5.99 1.80 -17.23
C GLU A 104 5.73 2.69 -18.44
N ASP A 105 4.53 2.65 -19.01
CA ASP A 105 4.16 3.46 -20.17
C ASP A 105 4.05 4.94 -19.79
N ASP A 106 4.82 5.80 -20.45
CA ASP A 106 4.94 7.20 -20.08
C ASP A 106 3.61 7.97 -20.09
N PRO A 107 2.76 7.90 -21.13
CA PRO A 107 1.46 8.58 -21.10
C PRO A 107 0.55 8.11 -19.96
N GLU A 108 0.48 6.80 -19.72
CA GLU A 108 -0.31 6.25 -18.61
C GLU A 108 0.27 6.70 -17.27
N ARG A 109 1.59 6.63 -17.13
CA ARG A 109 2.28 7.02 -15.91
C ARG A 109 2.03 8.49 -15.56
N GLN A 110 2.10 9.38 -16.56
CA GLN A 110 1.84 10.79 -16.34
C GLN A 110 0.39 11.06 -15.93
N ARG A 111 -0.57 10.41 -16.58
CA ARG A 111 -1.99 10.53 -16.25
C ARG A 111 -2.25 10.09 -14.80
N LEU A 112 -1.69 8.95 -14.40
CA LEU A 112 -1.86 8.42 -13.06
C LEU A 112 -1.12 9.26 -12.02
N TRP A 113 0.06 9.78 -12.37
CA TRP A 113 0.81 10.68 -11.49
C TRP A 113 0.01 11.95 -11.19
N ASP A 114 -0.65 12.52 -12.19
CA ASP A 114 -1.50 13.70 -12.01
C ASP A 114 -2.64 13.40 -11.03
N ILE A 115 -3.22 12.21 -11.10
CA ILE A 115 -4.24 11.77 -10.13
C ILE A 115 -3.65 11.70 -8.71
N CYS A 116 -2.44 11.17 -8.56
CA CYS A 116 -1.77 11.09 -7.27
C CYS A 116 -1.50 12.48 -6.68
N VAL A 117 -1.02 13.41 -7.49
CA VAL A 117 -0.72 14.77 -7.05
C VAL A 117 -1.98 15.49 -6.59
N GLU A 118 -3.09 15.28 -7.27
CA GLU A 118 -4.38 15.86 -6.87
C GLU A 118 -4.88 15.29 -5.55
N ALA A 119 -4.75 13.98 -5.34
CA ALA A 119 -5.19 13.32 -4.13
C ALA A 119 -4.27 13.60 -2.94
N PHE A 120 -2.98 13.75 -3.17
CA PHE A 120 -1.96 13.96 -2.15
C PHE A 120 -0.92 14.95 -2.66
N PRO A 121 -1.17 16.27 -2.56
CA PRO A 121 -0.23 17.30 -3.03
C PRO A 121 1.11 17.22 -2.30
N PRO A 122 2.21 17.52 -3.01
CA PRO A 122 3.54 17.51 -2.40
C PRO A 122 3.69 18.58 -1.31
#